data_7fbb14d4649634b9149dae8b5ad71f7f
#
_entry.id   7fbb14d4649634b9149dae8b5ad71f7f
#
_cell.length_a   1.000
_cell.length_b   1.000
_cell.length_c   1.000
_cell.angle_alpha   90.00
_cell.angle_beta   90.00
_cell.angle_gamma   90.00
#
_symmetry.space_group_name_H-M   'P 1'
#
loop_
_entity.id
_entity.type
_entity.pdbx_description
1 polymer ?
#
loop_
_entity_poly.entity_id
_entity_poly.type
_entity_poly.pdbx_seq_one_letter_code
_entity_poly.pdbx_strand_id
1 'polypeptide(L)'
;MKISKQDALIWFDFFAQLPEDEEINVKHEEIIYATFAQIEEAVDDRNNKLMAQIKGLKTLENRTLFVGNESKFPQGCRSCLLGTGLSAIRKTNKCNLECKFCYNYGELDDIHPVGEGMWEIGGTKFYEKDIDLLLSIHQKPTGISYVYLEPFMEIEKYYSVIKKFAAANIHQHLYTNGTLATEATLKALGEAGLDEIRFNLGASNCADKVIKNIGIAKKYIKNVGIETPMTPEFFEVFFKKKQAIFATKLDFINCAE
;
A
#
# COMPACT_ATOMS: atom_id res chain seq x y z
N MET A 1 -26.45 9.05 -9.05
CA MET A 1 -25.73 8.19 -10.03
C MET A 1 -26.51 6.88 -10.10
N LYS A 2 -26.88 6.41 -11.28
CA LYS A 2 -27.58 5.13 -11.41
C LYS A 2 -26.55 4.02 -11.44
N ILE A 3 -26.72 3.01 -10.60
CA ILE A 3 -25.85 1.84 -10.55
C ILE A 3 -26.43 0.79 -11.50
N SER A 4 -25.63 0.27 -12.43
CA SER A 4 -26.06 -0.81 -13.31
C SER A 4 -26.18 -2.12 -12.55
N LYS A 5 -26.97 -3.08 -13.09
CA LYS A 5 -27.03 -4.44 -12.54
C LYS A 5 -25.65 -5.06 -12.45
N GLN A 6 -24.79 -4.81 -13.45
CA GLN A 6 -23.45 -5.35 -13.52
C GLN A 6 -22.57 -4.81 -12.38
N ASP A 7 -22.65 -3.52 -12.10
CA ASP A 7 -21.95 -2.91 -10.97
C ASP A 7 -22.48 -3.45 -9.64
N ALA A 8 -23.79 -3.64 -9.52
CA ALA A 8 -24.40 -4.23 -8.34
C ALA A 8 -23.96 -5.68 -8.10
N LEU A 9 -23.82 -6.48 -9.16
CA LEU A 9 -23.36 -7.87 -9.06
C LEU A 9 -21.89 -8.00 -8.61
N ILE A 10 -21.05 -7.03 -8.96
CA ILE A 10 -19.64 -6.99 -8.53
C ILE A 10 -19.53 -6.82 -7.01
N TRP A 11 -20.47 -6.10 -6.41
CA TRP A 11 -20.39 -5.72 -4.99
C TRP A 11 -21.19 -6.61 -4.04
N PHE A 12 -22.24 -7.31 -4.55
CA PHE A 12 -23.15 -8.07 -3.68
C PHE A 12 -23.69 -9.33 -4.36
N ASP A 13 -23.33 -10.49 -3.87
CA ASP A 13 -23.87 -11.80 -4.29
C ASP A 13 -25.41 -11.84 -4.27
N PHE A 14 -26.01 -11.08 -3.41
CA PHE A 14 -27.46 -10.92 -3.30
C PHE A 14 -28.10 -10.46 -4.64
N PHE A 15 -27.44 -9.62 -5.40
CA PHE A 15 -27.92 -9.15 -6.70
C PHE A 15 -27.75 -10.21 -7.82
N ALA A 16 -26.97 -11.26 -7.58
CA ALA A 16 -26.87 -12.39 -8.51
C ALA A 16 -28.20 -13.12 -8.71
N GLN A 17 -29.12 -12.96 -7.76
CA GLN A 17 -30.47 -13.54 -7.83
C GLN A 17 -31.46 -12.69 -8.65
N LEU A 18 -31.05 -11.50 -9.08
CA LEU A 18 -31.87 -10.72 -10.00
C LEU A 18 -31.93 -11.42 -11.36
N PRO A 19 -33.09 -11.45 -12.02
CA PRO A 19 -33.24 -12.06 -13.32
C PRO A 19 -32.17 -11.58 -14.30
N GLU A 20 -31.57 -12.51 -15.04
CA GLU A 20 -30.57 -12.20 -16.07
C GLU A 20 -31.14 -11.35 -17.21
N ASP A 21 -32.48 -11.34 -17.32
CA ASP A 21 -33.17 -10.75 -18.42
C ASP A 21 -33.24 -9.24 -18.34
N GLU A 22 -32.48 -8.66 -19.25
CA GLU A 22 -32.96 -7.58 -20.03
C GLU A 22 -33.11 -6.25 -19.31
N GLU A 23 -33.63 -5.35 -19.79
CA GLU A 23 -33.88 -4.02 -19.33
C GLU A 23 -34.31 -3.96 -17.86
N ILE A 24 -33.34 -3.73 -16.97
CA ILE A 24 -33.64 -3.26 -15.62
C ILE A 24 -34.44 -1.98 -15.85
N ASN A 25 -35.76 -2.06 -15.71
CA ASN A 25 -36.59 -0.87 -15.83
C ASN A 25 -36.18 0.13 -14.74
N VAL A 26 -36.45 1.39 -14.98
CA VAL A 26 -36.09 2.51 -14.08
C VAL A 26 -36.49 2.22 -12.63
N LYS A 27 -37.60 1.53 -12.43
CA LYS A 27 -38.10 1.17 -11.10
C LYS A 27 -37.19 0.18 -10.36
N HIS A 28 -36.63 -0.81 -11.04
CA HIS A 28 -35.68 -1.75 -10.45
C HIS A 28 -34.34 -1.05 -10.14
N GLU A 29 -33.88 -0.17 -11.01
CA GLU A 29 -32.69 0.64 -10.76
C GLU A 29 -32.87 1.54 -9.52
N GLU A 30 -34.05 2.14 -9.35
CA GLU A 30 -34.36 2.93 -8.16
C GLU A 30 -34.38 2.12 -6.88
N ILE A 31 -34.91 0.90 -6.92
CA ILE A 31 -34.92 0.00 -5.77
C ILE A 31 -33.49 -0.42 -5.39
N ILE A 32 -32.68 -0.77 -6.37
CA ILE A 32 -31.28 -1.11 -6.15
C ILE A 32 -30.53 0.07 -5.53
N TYR A 33 -30.70 1.27 -6.09
CA TYR A 33 -30.07 2.47 -5.56
C TYR A 33 -30.53 2.78 -4.11
N ALA A 34 -31.81 2.69 -3.83
CA ALA A 34 -32.33 2.89 -2.48
C ALA A 34 -31.76 1.87 -1.49
N THR A 35 -31.61 0.62 -1.90
CA THR A 35 -31.02 -0.44 -1.07
C THR A 35 -29.57 -0.17 -0.79
N PHE A 36 -28.79 0.29 -1.79
CA PHE A 36 -27.40 0.70 -1.61
C PHE A 36 -27.28 1.86 -0.63
N ALA A 37 -28.08 2.88 -0.78
CA ALA A 37 -28.07 4.04 0.13
C ALA A 37 -28.38 3.65 1.57
N GLN A 38 -29.33 2.72 1.78
CA GLN A 38 -29.65 2.20 3.10
C GLN A 38 -28.50 1.38 3.70
N ILE A 39 -27.82 0.57 2.89
CA ILE A 39 -26.65 -0.19 3.32
C ILE A 39 -25.52 0.76 3.69
N GLU A 40 -25.24 1.74 2.85
CA GLU A 40 -24.22 2.75 3.08
C GLU A 40 -24.48 3.52 4.38
N GLU A 41 -25.69 3.99 4.59
CA GLU A 41 -26.09 4.64 5.85
C GLU A 41 -25.92 3.73 7.08
N ALA A 42 -26.31 2.45 6.98
CA ALA A 42 -26.13 1.50 8.06
C ALA A 42 -24.66 1.19 8.37
N VAL A 43 -23.82 1.12 7.34
CA VAL A 43 -22.36 0.95 7.47
C VAL A 43 -21.75 2.18 8.11
N ASP A 44 -22.11 3.37 7.67
CA ASP A 44 -21.63 4.63 8.23
C ASP A 44 -22.03 4.79 9.70
N ASP A 45 -23.27 4.50 10.03
CA ASP A 45 -23.76 4.52 11.41
C ASP A 45 -22.98 3.55 12.31
N ARG A 46 -22.74 2.33 11.82
CA ARG A 46 -21.92 1.34 12.51
C ARG A 46 -20.49 1.83 12.69
N ASN A 47 -19.88 2.34 11.64
CA ASN A 47 -18.52 2.83 11.67
C ASN A 47 -18.39 4.02 12.63
N ASN A 48 -19.32 4.96 12.59
CA ASN A 48 -19.35 6.09 13.52
C ASN A 48 -19.46 5.65 14.99
N LYS A 49 -20.29 4.65 15.29
CA LYS A 49 -20.41 4.07 16.64
C LYS A 49 -19.12 3.38 17.08
N LEU A 50 -18.44 2.68 16.18
CA LEU A 50 -17.15 2.04 16.47
C LEU A 50 -16.05 3.08 16.65
N MET A 51 -15.97 4.07 15.80
CA MET A 51 -14.98 5.17 15.88
C MET A 51 -15.11 5.94 17.20
N ALA A 52 -16.33 6.19 17.66
CA ALA A 52 -16.59 6.87 18.95
C ALA A 52 -16.02 6.11 20.16
N GLN A 53 -15.80 4.80 20.05
CA GLN A 53 -15.22 3.97 21.11
C GLN A 53 -13.68 3.99 21.13
N ILE A 54 -13.04 4.47 20.06
CA ILE A 54 -11.59 4.47 19.93
C ILE A 54 -11.02 5.72 20.60
N LYS A 55 -10.43 5.54 21.77
CA LYS A 55 -9.82 6.64 22.51
C LYS A 55 -8.64 7.25 21.74
N GLY A 56 -8.70 8.56 21.53
CA GLY A 56 -7.62 9.29 20.86
C GLY A 56 -7.62 9.18 19.35
N LEU A 57 -8.71 8.66 18.76
CA LEU A 57 -8.91 8.70 17.31
C LEU A 57 -8.93 10.15 16.82
N LYS A 58 -8.25 10.38 15.72
CA LYS A 58 -8.14 11.67 15.05
C LYS A 58 -8.35 11.49 13.56
N THR A 59 -8.71 12.56 12.89
CA THR A 59 -8.85 12.61 11.43
C THR A 59 -7.79 13.56 10.87
N LEU A 60 -7.11 13.16 9.83
CA LEU A 60 -6.23 13.99 9.02
C LEU A 60 -6.90 14.29 7.68
N GLU A 61 -7.06 15.59 7.36
CA GLU A 61 -7.68 16.09 6.11
C GLU A 61 -9.07 15.48 5.81
N ASN A 62 -9.82 15.06 6.82
CA ASN A 62 -11.11 14.37 6.71
C ASN A 62 -11.07 13.10 5.82
N ARG A 63 -9.90 12.49 5.66
CA ARG A 63 -9.70 11.33 4.78
C ARG A 63 -9.08 10.13 5.48
N THR A 64 -8.25 10.36 6.48
CA THR A 64 -7.52 9.29 7.14
C THR A 64 -7.74 9.33 8.63
N LEU A 65 -8.08 8.18 9.21
CA LEU A 65 -8.21 8.00 10.64
C LEU A 65 -6.88 7.52 11.23
N PHE A 66 -6.49 8.06 12.37
CA PHE A 66 -5.29 7.62 13.05
C PHE A 66 -5.38 7.79 14.57
N VAL A 67 -4.56 7.03 15.28
CA VAL A 67 -4.33 7.17 16.72
C VAL A 67 -2.86 7.46 16.93
N GLY A 68 -2.54 8.46 17.76
CA GLY A 68 -1.17 8.80 18.07
C GLY A 68 -0.83 10.28 17.88
N ASN A 69 0.47 10.53 17.61
CA ASN A 69 0.95 11.89 17.41
C ASN A 69 1.02 12.24 15.93
N GLU A 70 0.29 13.26 15.52
CA GLU A 70 0.24 13.73 14.14
C GLU A 70 1.62 14.14 13.58
N SER A 71 2.51 14.67 14.42
CA SER A 71 3.87 15.01 13.98
C SER A 71 4.71 13.81 13.57
N LYS A 72 4.28 12.61 13.97
CA LYS A 72 4.90 11.32 13.59
C LYS A 72 4.17 10.58 12.47
N PHE A 73 3.14 11.22 11.90
CA PHE A 73 2.41 10.64 10.79
C PHE A 73 3.37 10.38 9.61
N PRO A 74 3.38 9.18 8.99
CA PRO A 74 4.35 8.81 7.96
C PRO A 74 4.34 9.77 6.77
N GLN A 75 5.51 10.19 6.32
CA GLN A 75 5.62 11.13 5.20
C GLN A 75 5.08 10.53 3.90
N GLY A 76 5.27 9.22 3.68
CA GLY A 76 4.69 8.52 2.54
C GLY A 76 3.17 8.58 2.53
N CYS A 77 2.52 8.41 3.70
CA CYS A 77 1.06 8.57 3.82
C CYS A 77 0.62 10.02 3.59
N ARG A 78 1.38 11.01 4.07
CA ARG A 78 1.08 12.43 3.77
C ARG A 78 1.16 12.71 2.28
N SER A 79 2.19 12.25 1.61
CA SER A 79 2.37 12.42 0.16
C SER A 79 1.23 11.79 -0.62
N CYS A 80 0.76 10.61 -0.22
CA CYS A 80 -0.39 9.94 -0.79
C CYS A 80 -1.71 10.70 -0.53
N LEU A 81 -1.94 11.09 0.71
CA LEU A 81 -3.16 11.76 1.15
C LEU A 81 -3.38 13.10 0.47
N LEU A 82 -2.32 13.89 0.32
CA LEU A 82 -2.40 15.21 -0.31
C LEU A 82 -2.59 15.14 -1.82
N GLY A 83 -2.37 13.96 -2.43
CA GLY A 83 -2.58 13.75 -3.88
C GLY A 83 -1.69 14.61 -4.78
N THR A 84 -0.63 15.18 -4.22
CA THR A 84 0.20 16.19 -4.88
C THR A 84 1.51 15.61 -5.39
N GLY A 85 1.45 14.50 -6.15
CA GLY A 85 2.62 14.03 -6.87
C GLY A 85 3.43 12.94 -6.19
N LEU A 86 2.79 12.04 -5.45
CA LEU A 86 3.39 10.75 -5.14
C LEU A 86 3.49 9.94 -6.44
N SER A 87 4.70 9.51 -6.79
CA SER A 87 4.94 8.70 -7.98
C SER A 87 5.27 7.26 -7.58
N ALA A 88 4.42 6.32 -8.01
CA ALA A 88 4.69 4.91 -7.88
C ALA A 88 5.64 4.46 -8.99
N ILE A 89 6.78 3.89 -8.59
CA ILE A 89 7.84 3.48 -9.51
C ILE A 89 7.97 1.96 -9.53
N ARG A 90 8.09 1.39 -10.70
CA ARG A 90 8.23 -0.04 -10.94
C ARG A 90 9.56 -0.36 -11.61
N LYS A 91 10.22 -1.41 -11.14
CA LYS A 91 11.42 -2.00 -11.74
C LYS A 91 11.24 -3.49 -11.98
N THR A 92 10.89 -4.23 -10.95
CA THR A 92 10.71 -5.68 -11.05
C THR A 92 9.30 -6.04 -11.50
N ASN A 93 9.18 -7.16 -12.22
CA ASN A 93 7.93 -7.85 -12.49
C ASN A 93 7.87 -9.21 -11.78
N LYS A 94 8.61 -9.37 -10.68
CA LYS A 94 8.75 -10.61 -9.94
C LYS A 94 8.25 -10.48 -8.51
N CYS A 95 7.66 -11.55 -8.02
CA CYS A 95 7.36 -11.75 -6.61
C CYS A 95 7.68 -13.21 -6.25
N ASN A 96 8.10 -13.44 -5.02
CA ASN A 96 8.35 -14.78 -4.50
C ASN A 96 7.17 -15.35 -3.71
N LEU A 97 6.04 -14.63 -3.66
CA LEU A 97 4.81 -15.07 -2.99
C LEU A 97 3.59 -14.88 -3.90
N GLU A 98 2.55 -15.67 -3.65
CA GLU A 98 1.24 -15.62 -4.31
C GLU A 98 0.16 -15.35 -3.26
N CYS A 99 0.07 -14.12 -2.77
CA CYS A 99 -0.90 -13.75 -1.74
C CYS A 99 -2.29 -13.61 -2.35
N LYS A 100 -3.29 -14.31 -1.80
CA LYS A 100 -4.69 -14.28 -2.30
C LYS A 100 -5.33 -12.89 -2.30
N PHE A 101 -4.89 -11.99 -1.41
CA PHE A 101 -5.32 -10.60 -1.35
C PHE A 101 -4.47 -9.67 -2.22
N CYS A 102 -3.52 -10.20 -2.99
CA CYS A 102 -2.67 -9.40 -3.86
C CYS A 102 -3.48 -8.83 -5.02
N TYR A 103 -3.29 -7.55 -5.32
CA TYR A 103 -3.88 -6.92 -6.50
C TYR A 103 -3.54 -7.65 -7.82
N ASN A 104 -2.36 -8.29 -7.87
CA ASN A 104 -1.90 -9.06 -9.03
C ASN A 104 -2.10 -10.57 -8.86
N TYR A 105 -3.01 -11.01 -7.98
CA TYR A 105 -3.26 -12.44 -7.79
C TYR A 105 -3.78 -13.10 -9.07
N GLY A 106 -3.14 -14.19 -9.48
CA GLY A 106 -3.47 -14.89 -10.71
C GLY A 106 -2.96 -14.26 -12.03
N GLU A 107 -2.34 -13.07 -11.97
CA GLU A 107 -1.92 -12.29 -13.14
C GLU A 107 -0.39 -12.09 -13.21
N LEU A 108 0.38 -12.76 -12.37
CA LEU A 108 1.84 -12.53 -12.28
C LEU A 108 2.57 -12.79 -13.59
N ASP A 109 2.12 -13.76 -14.38
CA ASP A 109 2.71 -14.11 -15.68
C ASP A 109 2.34 -13.10 -16.78
N ASP A 110 1.24 -12.36 -16.61
CA ASP A 110 0.74 -11.36 -17.56
C ASP A 110 1.36 -9.97 -17.36
N ILE A 111 2.13 -9.79 -16.28
CA ILE A 111 2.76 -8.51 -15.99
C ILE A 111 3.91 -8.27 -16.97
N HIS A 112 3.70 -7.33 -17.88
CA HIS A 112 4.73 -6.96 -18.86
C HIS A 112 6.01 -6.46 -18.19
N PRO A 113 7.19 -6.98 -18.58
CA PRO A 113 8.46 -6.53 -18.04
C PRO A 113 8.71 -5.06 -18.38
N VAL A 114 9.32 -4.35 -17.44
CA VAL A 114 9.69 -2.95 -17.64
C VAL A 114 10.74 -2.77 -18.75
N GLY A 115 11.58 -3.78 -18.91
CA GLY A 115 12.70 -3.77 -19.82
C GLY A 115 14.05 -3.66 -19.10
N GLU A 116 15.09 -4.14 -19.76
CA GLU A 116 16.44 -4.10 -19.20
C GLU A 116 16.91 -2.65 -19.02
N GLY A 117 17.48 -2.33 -17.85
CA GLY A 117 17.97 -0.99 -17.54
C GLY A 117 16.88 0.09 -17.39
N MET A 118 15.61 -0.24 -17.60
CA MET A 118 14.50 0.71 -17.54
C MET A 118 13.77 0.68 -16.20
N TRP A 119 13.09 1.78 -15.95
CA TRP A 119 12.14 2.01 -14.86
C TRP A 119 10.81 2.48 -15.43
N GLU A 120 9.74 2.40 -14.67
CA GLU A 120 8.42 2.84 -15.12
C GLU A 120 7.72 3.64 -14.02
N ILE A 121 7.14 4.76 -14.42
CA ILE A 121 6.24 5.59 -13.59
C ILE A 121 4.97 5.83 -14.40
N GLY A 122 3.81 5.42 -13.86
CA GLY A 122 2.52 5.71 -14.49
C GLY A 122 2.42 5.25 -15.95
N GLY A 123 3.01 4.11 -16.30
CA GLY A 123 3.06 3.60 -17.68
C GLY A 123 4.18 4.18 -18.56
N THR A 124 4.86 5.23 -18.11
CA THR A 124 5.99 5.85 -18.85
C THR A 124 7.30 5.18 -18.45
N LYS A 125 8.02 4.63 -19.44
CA LYS A 125 9.32 3.99 -19.25
C LYS A 125 10.46 4.97 -19.46
N PHE A 126 11.50 4.88 -18.62
CA PHE A 126 12.69 5.73 -18.68
C PHE A 126 13.93 4.96 -18.22
N TYR A 127 15.11 5.43 -18.58
CA TYR A 127 16.37 4.92 -18.06
C TYR A 127 16.79 5.68 -16.80
N GLU A 128 17.55 5.04 -15.95
CA GLU A 128 18.10 5.68 -14.73
C GLU A 128 18.87 6.98 -15.05
N LYS A 129 19.60 7.02 -16.16
CA LYS A 129 20.33 8.21 -16.60
C LYS A 129 19.45 9.42 -16.88
N ASP A 130 18.15 9.19 -17.16
CA ASP A 130 17.20 10.25 -17.53
C ASP A 130 16.56 10.90 -16.30
N ILE A 131 16.78 10.37 -15.09
CA ILE A 131 16.17 10.89 -13.85
C ILE A 131 16.53 12.36 -13.62
N ASP A 132 17.79 12.72 -13.81
CA ASP A 132 18.25 14.11 -13.59
C ASP A 132 17.57 15.06 -14.57
N LEU A 133 17.39 14.64 -15.83
CA LEU A 133 16.65 15.40 -16.84
C LEU A 133 15.16 15.50 -16.45
N LEU A 134 14.53 14.39 -16.08
CA LEU A 134 13.12 14.38 -15.66
C LEU A 134 12.89 15.35 -14.48
N LEU A 135 13.77 15.36 -13.50
CA LEU A 135 13.70 16.26 -12.35
C LEU A 135 13.93 17.72 -12.70
N SER A 136 14.60 18.01 -13.81
CA SER A 136 14.85 19.40 -14.28
C SER A 136 13.70 20.00 -15.07
N ILE A 137 12.91 19.16 -15.76
CA ILE A 137 11.83 19.62 -16.66
C ILE A 137 10.43 19.48 -16.07
N HIS A 138 10.26 18.67 -15.03
CA HIS A 138 8.97 18.45 -14.37
C HIS A 138 8.98 18.97 -12.94
N GLN A 139 7.78 19.29 -12.46
CA GLN A 139 7.62 19.58 -11.02
C GLN A 139 8.08 18.37 -10.21
N LYS A 140 8.90 18.59 -9.19
CA LYS A 140 9.38 17.51 -8.32
C LYS A 140 8.20 16.81 -7.64
N PRO A 141 8.18 15.48 -7.64
CA PRO A 141 7.15 14.74 -6.89
C PRO A 141 7.32 14.98 -5.38
N THR A 142 6.23 14.87 -4.64
CA THR A 142 6.25 14.95 -3.16
C THR A 142 6.84 13.69 -2.52
N GLY A 143 6.88 12.59 -3.27
CA GLY A 143 7.50 11.34 -2.86
C GLY A 143 7.56 10.31 -3.99
N ILE A 144 8.42 9.33 -3.79
CA ILE A 144 8.57 8.15 -4.63
C ILE A 144 8.17 6.92 -3.82
N SER A 145 7.34 6.08 -4.41
CA SER A 145 6.90 4.81 -3.86
C SER A 145 7.41 3.64 -4.71
N TYR A 146 8.21 2.78 -4.11
CA TYR A 146 8.65 1.51 -4.72
C TYR A 146 7.66 0.42 -4.28
N VAL A 147 6.57 0.26 -5.02
CA VAL A 147 5.39 -0.48 -4.54
C VAL A 147 5.04 -1.74 -5.33
N TYR A 148 5.50 -1.90 -6.54
CA TYR A 148 5.06 -3.03 -7.37
C TYR A 148 5.79 -4.33 -7.03
N LEU A 149 5.01 -5.41 -6.80
CA LEU A 149 5.47 -6.77 -6.55
C LEU A 149 6.47 -6.84 -5.37
N GLU A 150 7.62 -7.54 -5.53
CA GLU A 150 8.61 -7.64 -4.47
C GLU A 150 9.97 -7.06 -4.88
N PRO A 151 10.28 -5.83 -4.47
CA PRO A 151 11.55 -5.19 -4.82
C PRO A 151 12.79 -5.99 -4.41
N PHE A 152 12.72 -6.76 -3.32
CA PHE A 152 13.86 -7.57 -2.86
C PHE A 152 14.22 -8.74 -3.79
N MET A 153 13.41 -9.03 -4.81
CA MET A 153 13.80 -9.96 -5.88
C MET A 153 14.97 -9.43 -6.72
N GLU A 154 15.14 -8.11 -6.77
CA GLU A 154 16.19 -7.43 -7.56
C GLU A 154 16.70 -6.17 -6.86
N ILE A 155 16.83 -6.21 -5.53
CA ILE A 155 17.03 -5.02 -4.68
C ILE A 155 18.30 -4.23 -5.01
N GLU A 156 19.35 -4.89 -5.50
CA GLU A 156 20.60 -4.23 -5.86
C GLU A 156 20.41 -3.19 -6.97
N LYS A 157 19.42 -3.38 -7.83
CA LYS A 157 19.08 -2.44 -8.92
C LYS A 157 18.45 -1.14 -8.40
N TYR A 158 17.99 -1.11 -7.15
CA TYR A 158 17.30 0.05 -6.57
C TYR A 158 18.26 1.06 -5.93
N TYR A 159 19.44 0.64 -5.46
CA TYR A 159 20.31 1.50 -4.66
C TYR A 159 20.75 2.78 -5.37
N SER A 160 21.10 2.69 -6.66
CA SER A 160 21.54 3.84 -7.44
C SER A 160 20.42 4.86 -7.66
N VAL A 161 19.22 4.38 -7.96
CA VAL A 161 18.03 5.24 -8.17
C VAL A 161 17.60 5.89 -6.86
N ILE A 162 17.62 5.15 -5.75
CA ILE A 162 17.35 5.70 -4.41
C ILE A 162 18.33 6.84 -4.10
N LYS A 163 19.63 6.67 -4.38
CA LYS A 163 20.64 7.72 -4.19
C LYS A 163 20.36 9.00 -4.99
N LYS A 164 19.88 8.85 -6.24
CA LYS A 164 19.54 10.01 -7.08
C LYS A 164 18.37 10.81 -6.51
N PHE A 165 17.29 10.13 -6.11
CA PHE A 165 16.14 10.80 -5.50
C PHE A 165 16.46 11.38 -4.12
N ALA A 166 17.29 10.71 -3.32
CA ALA A 166 17.77 11.23 -2.03
C ALA A 166 18.58 12.52 -2.23
N ALA A 167 19.47 12.57 -3.21
CA ALA A 167 20.25 13.78 -3.57
C ALA A 167 19.34 14.95 -4.00
N ALA A 168 18.17 14.66 -4.57
CA ALA A 168 17.16 15.66 -4.94
C ALA A 168 16.24 16.06 -3.76
N ASN A 169 16.45 15.52 -2.55
CA ASN A 169 15.60 15.69 -1.37
C ASN A 169 14.13 15.31 -1.61
N ILE A 170 13.91 14.23 -2.32
CA ILE A 170 12.57 13.66 -2.56
C ILE A 170 12.38 12.53 -1.57
N HIS A 171 11.26 12.55 -0.82
CA HIS A 171 10.90 11.47 0.09
C HIS A 171 10.72 10.15 -0.65
N GLN A 172 11.26 9.06 -0.09
CA GLN A 172 11.19 7.74 -0.70
C GLN A 172 10.73 6.69 0.29
N HIS A 173 9.79 5.85 -0.13
CA HIS A 173 9.38 4.69 0.65
C HIS A 173 9.24 3.43 -0.21
N LEU A 174 9.55 2.27 0.40
CA LEU A 174 9.58 0.99 -0.25
C LEU A 174 8.66 -0.01 0.47
N TYR A 175 7.86 -0.73 -0.31
CA TYR A 175 7.03 -1.83 0.19
C TYR A 175 7.72 -3.17 -0.02
N THR A 176 7.57 -4.07 0.94
CA THR A 176 8.11 -5.43 0.85
C THR A 176 7.30 -6.43 1.66
N ASN A 177 7.25 -7.67 1.22
CA ASN A 177 6.80 -8.78 2.04
C ASN A 177 7.83 -9.19 3.12
N GLY A 178 9.05 -8.68 3.04
CA GLY A 178 10.11 -8.82 4.02
C GLY A 178 10.79 -10.21 4.08
N THR A 179 10.34 -11.19 3.31
CA THR A 179 10.85 -12.56 3.39
C THR A 179 12.27 -12.73 2.84
N LEU A 180 12.65 -11.89 1.87
CA LEU A 180 13.97 -11.88 1.26
C LEU A 180 14.94 -10.86 1.89
N ALA A 181 14.43 -9.99 2.77
CA ALA A 181 15.25 -8.99 3.43
C ALA A 181 16.34 -9.62 4.31
N THR A 182 17.53 -9.03 4.28
CA THR A 182 18.69 -9.37 5.12
C THR A 182 19.22 -8.11 5.77
N GLU A 183 20.03 -8.25 6.82
CA GLU A 183 20.66 -7.08 7.45
C GLU A 183 21.54 -6.30 6.47
N ALA A 184 22.25 -6.98 5.58
CA ALA A 184 23.10 -6.36 4.57
C ALA A 184 22.29 -5.51 3.58
N THR A 185 21.17 -6.05 3.06
CA THR A 185 20.32 -5.32 2.09
C THR A 185 19.57 -4.15 2.75
N LEU A 186 19.11 -4.31 3.99
CA LEU A 186 18.47 -3.24 4.77
C LEU A 186 19.44 -2.10 5.08
N LYS A 187 20.69 -2.43 5.43
CA LYS A 187 21.76 -1.46 5.63
C LYS A 187 22.07 -0.70 4.33
N ALA A 188 22.22 -1.42 3.22
CA ALA A 188 22.48 -0.79 1.91
C ALA A 188 21.35 0.16 1.46
N LEU A 189 20.09 -0.17 1.75
CA LEU A 189 18.96 0.73 1.50
C LEU A 189 19.05 2.02 2.33
N GLY A 190 19.37 1.91 3.62
CA GLY A 190 19.58 3.08 4.47
C GLY A 190 20.76 3.94 4.00
N GLU A 191 21.89 3.32 3.63
CA GLU A 191 23.07 4.02 3.07
C GLU A 191 22.78 4.65 1.70
N ALA A 192 21.85 4.08 0.93
CA ALA A 192 21.38 4.69 -0.31
C ALA A 192 20.47 5.91 -0.07
N GLY A 193 19.95 6.09 1.13
CA GLY A 193 19.10 7.23 1.49
C GLY A 193 17.60 6.95 1.41
N LEU A 194 17.17 5.67 1.55
CA LEU A 194 15.76 5.35 1.68
C LEU A 194 15.21 5.92 3.00
N ASP A 195 14.12 6.70 2.93
CA ASP A 195 13.54 7.34 4.10
C ASP A 195 12.63 6.41 4.91
N GLU A 196 11.87 5.55 4.21
CA GLU A 196 10.82 4.76 4.84
C GLU A 196 10.73 3.37 4.19
N ILE A 197 10.54 2.34 5.02
CA ILE A 197 10.24 0.97 4.55
C ILE A 197 8.97 0.44 5.21
N ARG A 198 8.13 -0.22 4.44
CA ARG A 198 6.83 -0.79 4.84
C ARG A 198 6.80 -2.28 4.63
N PHE A 199 6.61 -3.01 5.70
CA PHE A 199 6.51 -4.46 5.69
C PHE A 199 5.05 -4.90 5.60
N ASN A 200 4.71 -5.70 4.58
CA ASN A 200 3.42 -6.38 4.51
C ASN A 200 3.48 -7.68 5.32
N LEU A 201 3.06 -7.62 6.58
CA LEU A 201 3.05 -8.79 7.45
C LEU A 201 1.99 -9.82 7.07
N GLY A 202 0.90 -9.40 6.41
CA GLY A 202 -0.13 -10.31 5.90
C GLY A 202 0.44 -11.27 4.86
N ALA A 203 1.32 -10.79 3.99
CA ALA A 203 1.97 -11.60 2.96
C ALA A 203 2.81 -12.76 3.53
N SER A 204 3.40 -12.56 4.71
CA SER A 204 4.22 -13.57 5.40
C SER A 204 3.51 -14.27 6.56
N ASN A 205 2.23 -13.98 6.76
CA ASN A 205 1.46 -14.44 7.93
C ASN A 205 2.20 -14.19 9.25
N CYS A 206 2.75 -12.99 9.43
CA CYS A 206 3.54 -12.58 10.58
C CYS A 206 4.75 -13.52 10.86
N ALA A 207 5.45 -14.00 9.85
CA ALA A 207 6.61 -14.87 10.05
C ALA A 207 7.66 -14.22 10.98
N ASP A 208 8.22 -14.98 11.92
CA ASP A 208 9.16 -14.46 12.92
C ASP A 208 10.41 -13.84 12.29
N LYS A 209 10.87 -14.39 11.16
CA LYS A 209 11.96 -13.82 10.36
C LYS A 209 11.62 -12.39 9.89
N VAL A 210 10.41 -12.15 9.43
CA VAL A 210 9.99 -10.83 8.94
C VAL A 210 9.85 -9.85 10.11
N ILE A 211 9.27 -10.28 11.23
CA ILE A 211 9.22 -9.45 12.44
C ILE A 211 10.64 -9.07 12.89
N LYS A 212 11.60 -10.02 12.89
CA LYS A 212 13.00 -9.72 13.18
C LYS A 212 13.59 -8.70 12.20
N ASN A 213 13.29 -8.82 10.91
CA ASN A 213 13.76 -7.90 9.88
C ASN A 213 13.23 -6.47 10.08
N ILE A 214 12.00 -6.28 10.59
CA ILE A 214 11.49 -4.96 10.99
C ILE A 214 12.42 -4.34 12.06
N GLY A 215 12.77 -5.10 13.09
CA GLY A 215 13.69 -4.62 14.13
C GLY A 215 15.11 -4.32 13.60
N ILE A 216 15.58 -5.07 12.61
CA ILE A 216 16.85 -4.79 11.94
C ILE A 216 16.78 -3.52 11.11
N ALA A 217 15.70 -3.33 10.34
CA ALA A 217 15.50 -2.14 9.52
C ALA A 217 15.55 -0.85 10.34
N LYS A 218 15.04 -0.86 11.57
CA LYS A 218 15.10 0.27 12.51
C LYS A 218 16.52 0.76 12.82
N LYS A 219 17.54 -0.03 12.58
CA LYS A 219 18.95 0.39 12.79
C LYS A 219 19.46 1.28 11.65
N TYR A 220 18.86 1.18 10.47
CA TYR A 220 19.44 1.72 9.24
C TYR A 220 18.50 2.67 8.49
N ILE A 221 17.19 2.52 8.64
CA ILE A 221 16.18 3.28 7.91
C ILE A 221 15.40 4.15 8.90
N LYS A 222 15.18 5.41 8.54
CA LYS A 222 14.62 6.44 9.42
C LYS A 222 13.21 6.10 9.89
N ASN A 223 12.33 5.68 8.97
CA ASN A 223 10.95 5.32 9.27
C ASN A 223 10.69 3.87 8.86
N VAL A 224 10.23 3.07 9.80
CA VAL A 224 9.94 1.65 9.56
C VAL A 224 8.55 1.34 10.05
N GLY A 225 7.70 0.85 9.17
CA GLY A 225 6.33 0.53 9.51
C GLY A 225 5.82 -0.76 8.91
N ILE A 226 4.59 -1.04 9.26
CA ILE A 226 3.79 -2.12 8.68
C ILE A 226 2.70 -1.46 7.85
N GLU A 227 2.49 -1.97 6.64
CA GLU A 227 1.31 -1.72 5.84
C GLU A 227 0.79 -3.06 5.33
N THR A 228 -0.44 -3.38 5.69
CA THR A 228 -0.98 -4.71 5.45
C THR A 228 -2.51 -4.68 5.39
N PRO A 229 -3.14 -5.47 4.52
CA PRO A 229 -4.57 -5.67 4.57
C PRO A 229 -4.94 -6.35 5.89
N MET A 230 -6.02 -5.89 6.51
CA MET A 230 -6.47 -6.38 7.81
C MET A 230 -7.64 -7.36 7.63
N THR A 231 -7.36 -8.56 7.09
CA THR A 231 -8.36 -9.62 7.03
C THR A 231 -8.61 -10.21 8.43
N PRO A 232 -9.78 -10.80 8.70
CA PRO A 232 -10.07 -11.44 9.99
C PRO A 232 -9.02 -12.47 10.40
N GLU A 233 -8.59 -13.32 9.47
CA GLU A 233 -7.59 -14.37 9.73
C GLU A 233 -6.23 -13.76 10.06
N PHE A 234 -5.82 -12.72 9.34
CA PHE A 234 -4.57 -12.02 9.62
C PHE A 234 -4.62 -11.32 10.98
N PHE A 235 -5.73 -10.67 11.31
CA PHE A 235 -5.90 -9.98 12.58
C PHE A 235 -5.67 -10.91 13.78
N GLU A 236 -6.18 -12.15 13.73
CA GLU A 236 -5.95 -13.11 14.79
C GLU A 236 -4.46 -13.45 14.97
N VAL A 237 -3.74 -13.68 13.88
CA VAL A 237 -2.31 -13.99 13.93
C VAL A 237 -1.50 -12.78 14.41
N PHE A 238 -1.84 -11.59 13.89
CA PHE A 238 -1.22 -10.33 14.31
C PHE A 238 -1.39 -10.12 15.82
N PHE A 239 -2.60 -10.33 16.34
CA PHE A 239 -2.89 -10.14 17.74
C PHE A 239 -2.13 -11.11 18.64
N LYS A 240 -1.98 -12.37 18.22
CA LYS A 240 -1.15 -13.37 18.92
C LYS A 240 0.34 -12.95 18.97
N LYS A 241 0.84 -12.30 17.94
CA LYS A 241 2.26 -11.88 17.82
C LYS A 241 2.51 -10.41 18.19
N LYS A 242 1.52 -9.68 18.65
CA LYS A 242 1.61 -8.24 18.91
C LYS A 242 2.79 -7.84 19.81
N GLN A 243 3.11 -8.62 20.84
CA GLN A 243 4.25 -8.31 21.72
C GLN A 243 5.58 -8.32 20.97
N ALA A 244 5.82 -9.32 20.12
CA ALA A 244 7.01 -9.40 19.29
C ALA A 244 7.07 -8.27 18.26
N ILE A 245 5.92 -7.94 17.65
CA ILE A 245 5.80 -6.85 16.68
C ILE A 245 6.13 -5.51 17.33
N PHE A 246 5.51 -5.18 18.47
CA PHE A 246 5.78 -3.92 19.16
C PHE A 246 7.19 -3.84 19.78
N ALA A 247 7.80 -4.99 20.13
CA ALA A 247 9.18 -5.05 20.59
C ALA A 247 10.19 -4.59 19.50
N THR A 248 9.84 -4.60 18.22
CA THR A 248 10.67 -4.08 17.13
C THR A 248 10.83 -2.55 17.17
N LYS A 249 9.98 -1.85 17.94
CA LYS A 249 9.92 -0.37 18.02
C LYS A 249 9.66 0.29 16.66
N LEU A 250 8.82 -0.36 15.84
CA LEU A 250 8.36 0.23 14.58
C LEU A 250 7.69 1.60 14.80
N ASP A 251 7.67 2.43 13.77
CA ASP A 251 7.18 3.81 13.89
C ASP A 251 5.67 3.91 13.69
N PHE A 252 5.10 3.06 12.83
CA PHE A 252 3.67 3.09 12.50
C PHE A 252 3.15 1.73 12.03
N ILE A 253 1.85 1.61 12.07
CA ILE A 253 1.08 0.53 11.44
C ILE A 253 -0.01 1.20 10.61
N ASN A 254 -0.05 0.87 9.32
CA ASN A 254 -1.12 1.24 8.41
C ASN A 254 -1.94 0.00 8.08
N CYS A 255 -3.21 0.04 8.42
CA CYS A 255 -4.16 -1.02 8.12
C CYS A 255 -4.88 -0.62 6.83
N ALA A 256 -4.64 -1.38 5.76
CA ALA A 256 -5.35 -1.24 4.50
C ALA A 256 -6.58 -2.15 4.49
N GLU A 257 -7.63 -1.71 3.84
CA GLU A 257 -8.82 -2.51 3.55
C GLU A 257 -8.62 -3.38 2.32
#